data_1481e17440a204ba9ef49f79265865db
#
_entry.id   1481e17440a204ba9ef49f79265865db
#
_cell.length_a   1.000
_cell.length_b   1.000
_cell.length_c   1.000
_cell.angle_alpha   90.00
_cell.angle_beta   90.00
_cell.angle_gamma   90.00
#
_symmetry.space_group_name_H-M   'P 1'
#
loop_
_entity.id
_entity.type
_entity.pdbx_description
1 polymer ?
#
loop_
_entity_poly.entity_id
_entity_poly.type
_entity_poly.pdbx_seq_one_letter_code
_entity_poly.pdbx_strand_id
1 'polypeptide(L)'
;MNKLCTLAEAISLVHDGDCVGLGGNTLNRAPMAAVFELIRQGRKNLRVVKTAGAMDVDALCLGGCADVVDAGFVSYESQYGLAQRYRSFVQKGLVRANEHACYTVISALRAASYGIPFMPVRGLKVSDLRRVNDYFADVTDPFTGETLAAVQAIRPDFAIVHAQTADANGNACFEGPPYEDVLLSRAAKRVIITAERIVGDGWFSASEQKADIPHFMTAAVVHVPRGASPCACYGYYEPNDSLIREFLALDSREALLDFVQGRKEP
;
A
#
# COMPACT_ATOMS: atom_id res chain seq x y z
N MET A 1 18.78 -15.13 8.57
CA MET A 1 17.64 -15.67 9.38
C MET A 1 16.50 -15.88 8.42
N ASN A 2 15.93 -17.08 8.36
CA ASN A 2 14.82 -17.40 7.45
C ASN A 2 13.54 -16.68 7.93
N LYS A 3 12.90 -15.91 7.03
CA LYS A 3 11.66 -15.15 7.25
C LYS A 3 10.51 -15.65 6.39
N LEU A 4 10.74 -16.74 5.64
CA LEU A 4 9.72 -17.36 4.81
C LEU A 4 8.66 -18.01 5.69
N CYS A 5 7.40 -17.64 5.49
CA CYS A 5 6.25 -18.13 6.23
C CYS A 5 5.01 -18.17 5.33
N THR A 6 3.90 -18.66 5.86
CA THR A 6 2.61 -18.63 5.18
C THR A 6 2.03 -17.21 5.15
N LEU A 7 1.11 -16.97 4.21
CA LEU A 7 0.41 -15.68 4.11
C LEU A 7 -0.36 -15.36 5.41
N ALA A 8 -1.02 -16.37 5.98
CA ALA A 8 -1.75 -16.22 7.22
C ALA A 8 -0.85 -15.81 8.39
N GLU A 9 0.33 -16.43 8.53
CA GLU A 9 1.31 -16.06 9.56
C GLU A 9 1.86 -14.64 9.36
N ALA A 10 2.20 -14.27 8.12
CA ALA A 10 2.69 -12.93 7.81
C ALA A 10 1.66 -11.84 8.17
N ILE A 11 0.40 -12.05 7.79
CA ILE A 11 -0.69 -11.07 8.04
C ILE A 11 -1.15 -11.09 9.51
N SER A 12 -0.91 -12.17 10.25
CA SER A 12 -1.17 -12.19 11.69
C SER A 12 -0.32 -11.20 12.48
N LEU A 13 0.80 -10.73 11.91
CA LEU A 13 1.65 -9.68 12.50
C LEU A 13 0.97 -8.31 12.52
N VAL A 14 0.01 -8.07 11.62
CA VAL A 14 -0.77 -6.82 11.56
C VAL A 14 -1.91 -6.92 12.58
N HIS A 15 -2.05 -5.90 13.42
CA HIS A 15 -3.09 -5.84 14.45
C HIS A 15 -4.17 -4.81 14.10
N ASP A 16 -5.30 -4.91 14.79
CA ASP A 16 -6.35 -3.89 14.68
C ASP A 16 -5.81 -2.53 15.13
N GLY A 17 -6.10 -1.49 14.36
CA GLY A 17 -5.61 -0.13 14.60
C GLY A 17 -4.24 0.18 14.02
N ASP A 18 -3.53 -0.79 13.44
CA ASP A 18 -2.23 -0.52 12.83
C ASP A 18 -2.35 0.40 11.60
N CYS A 19 -1.29 1.18 11.39
CA CYS A 19 -1.09 1.95 10.17
C CYS A 19 -0.38 1.06 9.13
N VAL A 20 -1.07 0.77 8.03
CA VAL A 20 -0.60 -0.12 6.96
C VAL A 20 -0.42 0.64 5.66
N GLY A 21 0.81 0.68 5.17
CA GLY A 21 1.12 1.18 3.84
C GLY A 21 1.08 0.06 2.80
N LEU A 22 0.40 0.30 1.68
CA LEU A 22 0.27 -0.67 0.59
C LEU A 22 1.13 -0.26 -0.60
N GLY A 23 1.95 -1.18 -1.09
CA GLY A 23 2.79 -1.01 -2.26
C GLY A 23 2.03 -1.08 -3.60
N GLY A 24 2.76 -0.94 -4.70
CA GLY A 24 2.22 -0.85 -6.05
C GLY A 24 1.50 0.47 -6.32
N ASN A 25 0.90 0.59 -7.51
CA ASN A 25 0.21 1.80 -7.94
C ASN A 25 -1.05 1.43 -8.71
N THR A 26 -2.21 1.90 -8.28
CA THR A 26 -3.52 1.57 -8.86
C THR A 26 -3.70 0.06 -9.09
N LEU A 27 -3.81 -0.37 -10.34
CA LEU A 27 -3.96 -1.78 -10.74
C LEU A 27 -2.62 -2.47 -11.05
N ASN A 28 -1.49 -1.88 -10.66
CA ASN A 28 -0.17 -2.44 -10.89
C ASN A 28 0.49 -2.82 -9.58
N ARG A 29 0.75 -4.11 -9.44
CA ARG A 29 1.51 -4.71 -8.34
C ARG A 29 0.97 -4.38 -6.93
N ALA A 30 -0.35 -4.09 -6.83
CA ALA A 30 -1.03 -4.01 -5.55
C ALA A 30 -0.94 -5.38 -4.83
N PRO A 31 -0.63 -5.45 -3.53
CA PRO A 31 -0.44 -6.71 -2.80
C PRO A 31 -1.78 -7.38 -2.48
N MET A 32 -2.55 -7.76 -3.52
CA MET A 32 -3.94 -8.18 -3.38
C MET A 32 -4.12 -9.43 -2.53
N ALA A 33 -3.19 -10.40 -2.60
CA ALA A 33 -3.25 -11.58 -1.74
C ALA A 33 -3.21 -11.21 -0.26
N ALA A 34 -2.33 -10.26 0.11
CA ALA A 34 -2.26 -9.77 1.49
C ALA A 34 -3.49 -8.95 1.88
N VAL A 35 -4.02 -8.13 0.96
CA VAL A 35 -5.28 -7.39 1.18
C VAL A 35 -6.44 -8.34 1.45
N PHE A 36 -6.58 -9.40 0.66
CA PHE A 36 -7.61 -10.41 0.86
C PHE A 36 -7.41 -11.18 2.17
N GLU A 37 -6.17 -11.43 2.57
CA GLU A 37 -5.89 -12.09 3.85
C GLU A 37 -6.21 -11.20 5.06
N LEU A 38 -5.96 -9.88 4.99
CA LEU A 38 -6.42 -8.92 6.01
C LEU A 38 -7.95 -9.00 6.19
N ILE A 39 -8.70 -9.12 5.09
CA ILE A 39 -10.15 -9.25 5.08
C ILE A 39 -10.59 -10.60 5.67
N ARG A 40 -9.93 -11.72 5.30
CA ARG A 40 -10.22 -13.07 5.84
C ARG A 40 -9.99 -13.12 7.35
N GLN A 41 -8.90 -12.53 7.84
CA GLN A 41 -8.59 -12.46 9.27
C GLN A 41 -9.47 -11.46 10.02
N GLY A 42 -10.31 -10.70 9.30
CA GLY A 42 -11.23 -9.73 9.90
C GLY A 42 -10.54 -8.58 10.61
N ARG A 43 -9.36 -8.14 10.13
CA ARG A 43 -8.66 -6.99 10.68
C ARG A 43 -9.51 -5.75 10.60
N LYS A 44 -9.44 -4.89 11.62
CA LYS A 44 -10.32 -3.73 11.78
C LYS A 44 -9.53 -2.47 12.16
N ASN A 45 -10.21 -1.33 11.96
CA ASN A 45 -9.70 -0.02 12.37
C ASN A 45 -8.34 0.33 11.77
N LEU A 46 -8.01 -0.23 10.60
CA LEU A 46 -6.72 0.02 9.96
C LEU A 46 -6.68 1.45 9.42
N ARG A 47 -5.53 2.10 9.62
CA ARG A 47 -5.16 3.30 8.89
C ARG A 47 -4.39 2.88 7.65
N VAL A 48 -4.98 3.09 6.47
CA VAL A 48 -4.40 2.68 5.18
C VAL A 48 -3.67 3.86 4.54
N VAL A 49 -2.42 3.67 4.18
CA VAL A 49 -1.59 4.68 3.48
C VAL A 49 -1.30 4.20 2.07
N LYS A 50 -1.70 5.00 1.09
CA LYS A 50 -1.52 4.66 -0.33
C LYS A 50 -1.36 5.92 -1.17
N THR A 51 -0.35 6.01 -2.02
CA THR A 51 -0.18 7.16 -2.91
C THR A 51 -1.27 7.21 -3.96
N ALA A 52 -1.43 6.10 -4.70
CA ALA A 52 -2.50 5.92 -5.68
C ALA A 52 -3.10 4.51 -5.52
N GLY A 53 -4.29 4.46 -4.94
CA GLY A 53 -5.04 3.24 -4.67
C GLY A 53 -6.11 2.96 -5.70
N ALA A 54 -6.55 1.72 -5.75
CA ALA A 54 -7.69 1.26 -6.55
C ALA A 54 -8.39 0.11 -5.80
N MET A 55 -8.28 -1.12 -6.31
CA MET A 55 -8.94 -2.29 -5.76
C MET A 55 -8.52 -2.63 -4.34
N ASP A 56 -7.28 -2.40 -3.99
CA ASP A 56 -6.72 -2.62 -2.66
C ASP A 56 -7.46 -1.80 -1.58
N VAL A 57 -7.56 -0.49 -1.77
CA VAL A 57 -8.27 0.41 -0.85
C VAL A 57 -9.77 0.14 -0.87
N ASP A 58 -10.36 -0.04 -2.07
CA ASP A 58 -11.80 -0.28 -2.24
C ASP A 58 -12.24 -1.59 -1.56
N ALA A 59 -11.41 -2.65 -1.64
CA ALA A 59 -11.63 -3.93 -0.98
C ALA A 59 -11.55 -3.83 0.55
N LEU A 60 -10.55 -3.12 1.09
CA LEU A 60 -10.43 -2.92 2.54
C LEU A 60 -11.61 -2.13 3.12
N CYS A 61 -12.14 -1.16 2.36
CA CYS A 61 -13.37 -0.45 2.74
C CYS A 61 -14.58 -1.40 2.77
N LEU A 62 -14.83 -2.13 1.67
CA LEU A 62 -15.95 -3.08 1.58
C LEU A 62 -15.84 -4.20 2.62
N GLY A 63 -14.63 -4.67 2.91
CA GLY A 63 -14.31 -5.67 3.94
C GLY A 63 -14.49 -5.17 5.39
N GLY A 64 -14.69 -3.85 5.59
CA GLY A 64 -14.79 -3.25 6.91
C GLY A 64 -13.48 -3.25 7.69
N CYS A 65 -12.34 -3.23 6.97
CA CYS A 65 -11.00 -3.23 7.56
C CYS A 65 -10.45 -1.82 7.76
N ALA A 66 -10.72 -0.90 6.81
CA ALA A 66 -10.22 0.47 6.84
C ALA A 66 -11.12 1.36 7.70
N ASP A 67 -10.50 2.16 8.58
CA ASP A 67 -11.12 3.24 9.35
C ASP A 67 -10.68 4.62 8.82
N VAL A 68 -9.40 4.73 8.47
CA VAL A 68 -8.79 5.95 7.93
C VAL A 68 -8.01 5.61 6.67
N VAL A 69 -8.13 6.45 5.65
CA VAL A 69 -7.36 6.34 4.41
C VAL A 69 -6.60 7.63 4.13
N ASP A 70 -5.28 7.55 4.11
CA ASP A 70 -4.39 8.61 3.66
C ASP A 70 -4.02 8.32 2.20
N ALA A 71 -4.66 9.00 1.27
CA ALA A 71 -4.42 8.76 -0.15
C ALA A 71 -4.44 10.05 -0.97
N GLY A 72 -3.62 10.08 -2.01
CA GLY A 72 -3.64 11.17 -2.99
C GLY A 72 -4.59 10.90 -4.14
N PHE A 73 -4.92 9.63 -4.37
CA PHE A 73 -5.78 9.18 -5.44
C PHE A 73 -6.36 7.80 -5.10
N VAL A 74 -7.65 7.61 -5.30
CA VAL A 74 -8.30 6.28 -5.19
C VAL A 74 -9.32 6.14 -6.32
N SER A 75 -8.92 5.41 -7.37
CA SER A 75 -9.76 5.17 -8.54
C SER A 75 -9.19 4.04 -9.39
N TYR A 76 -10.04 3.43 -10.22
CA TYR A 76 -9.63 2.44 -11.23
C TYR A 76 -9.27 3.09 -12.58
N GLU A 77 -9.01 4.38 -12.57
CA GLU A 77 -8.72 5.20 -13.74
C GLU A 77 -9.86 5.19 -14.79
N SER A 78 -9.56 5.53 -16.03
CA SER A 78 -10.58 5.65 -17.08
C SER A 78 -11.19 4.30 -17.50
N GLN A 79 -10.49 3.20 -17.27
CA GLN A 79 -10.92 1.88 -17.75
C GLN A 79 -12.11 1.32 -16.96
N TYR A 80 -12.13 1.53 -15.63
CA TYR A 80 -13.18 1.02 -14.75
C TYR A 80 -13.86 2.11 -13.90
N GLY A 81 -13.35 3.33 -13.95
CA GLY A 81 -13.94 4.50 -13.31
C GLY A 81 -13.60 4.64 -11.82
N LEU A 82 -14.55 5.14 -11.04
CA LEU A 82 -14.33 5.49 -9.64
C LEU A 82 -14.36 4.26 -8.72
N ALA A 83 -13.62 4.34 -7.62
CA ALA A 83 -13.68 3.38 -6.49
C ALA A 83 -14.97 3.62 -5.70
N GLN A 84 -16.04 2.95 -6.10
CA GLN A 84 -17.41 3.25 -5.63
C GLN A 84 -17.61 2.93 -4.15
N ARG A 85 -16.96 1.86 -3.61
CA ARG A 85 -17.08 1.48 -2.20
C ARG A 85 -16.36 2.48 -1.33
N TYR A 86 -15.09 2.77 -1.62
CA TYR A 86 -14.35 3.82 -0.94
C TYR A 86 -15.13 5.12 -0.90
N ARG A 87 -15.59 5.60 -2.07
CA ARG A 87 -16.39 6.84 -2.17
C ARG A 87 -17.66 6.77 -1.30
N SER A 88 -18.43 5.69 -1.40
CA SER A 88 -19.67 5.52 -0.65
C SER A 88 -19.41 5.48 0.87
N PHE A 89 -18.36 4.78 1.31
CA PHE A 89 -18.01 4.67 2.72
C PHE A 89 -17.54 6.02 3.30
N VAL A 90 -16.76 6.78 2.54
CA VAL A 90 -16.37 8.14 2.93
C VAL A 90 -17.59 9.07 3.03
N GLN A 91 -18.47 9.06 2.03
CA GLN A 91 -19.70 9.88 2.04
C GLN A 91 -20.65 9.54 3.19
N LYS A 92 -20.68 8.29 3.63
CA LYS A 92 -21.48 7.82 4.77
C LYS A 92 -20.79 8.03 6.13
N GLY A 93 -19.56 8.53 6.15
CA GLY A 93 -18.77 8.70 7.36
C GLY A 93 -18.30 7.38 8.01
N LEU A 94 -18.32 6.27 7.24
CA LEU A 94 -17.85 4.96 7.70
C LEU A 94 -16.34 4.80 7.58
N VAL A 95 -15.70 5.58 6.72
CA VAL A 95 -14.26 5.69 6.55
C VAL A 95 -13.88 7.17 6.50
N ARG A 96 -12.89 7.57 7.26
CA ARG A 96 -12.33 8.91 7.20
C ARG A 96 -11.30 9.01 6.10
N ALA A 97 -11.53 9.86 5.11
CA ALA A 97 -10.52 10.21 4.13
C ALA A 97 -9.65 11.36 4.67
N ASN A 98 -8.35 11.12 4.85
CA ASN A 98 -7.38 12.19 4.95
C ASN A 98 -6.93 12.52 3.53
N GLU A 99 -7.53 13.55 2.95
CA GLU A 99 -7.26 13.91 1.56
C GLU A 99 -5.85 14.47 1.38
N HIS A 100 -5.10 13.88 0.47
CA HIS A 100 -3.77 14.27 0.06
C HIS A 100 -3.71 14.51 -1.45
N ALA A 101 -2.67 15.16 -1.92
CA ALA A 101 -2.16 14.94 -3.27
C ALA A 101 -1.18 13.76 -3.23
N CYS A 102 -0.98 13.03 -4.33
CA CYS A 102 0.03 11.96 -4.38
C CYS A 102 1.40 12.45 -3.87
N TYR A 103 1.79 13.66 -4.29
CA TYR A 103 3.03 14.28 -3.85
C TYR A 103 3.10 14.52 -2.33
N THR A 104 2.00 14.83 -1.66
CA THR A 104 2.01 15.04 -0.19
C THR A 104 2.09 13.74 0.59
N VAL A 105 1.49 12.64 0.11
CA VAL A 105 1.73 11.30 0.66
C VAL A 105 3.21 10.92 0.52
N ILE A 106 3.78 11.11 -0.68
CA ILE A 106 5.21 10.88 -0.93
C ILE A 106 6.08 11.72 0.01
N SER A 107 5.73 13.00 0.23
CA SER A 107 6.46 13.90 1.12
C SER A 107 6.38 13.45 2.58
N ALA A 108 5.20 12.99 3.03
CA ALA A 108 5.00 12.45 4.37
C ALA A 108 5.81 11.17 4.63
N LEU A 109 5.83 10.24 3.65
CA LEU A 109 6.65 9.04 3.70
C LEU A 109 8.15 9.37 3.65
N ARG A 110 8.55 10.36 2.84
CA ARG A 110 9.95 10.80 2.77
C ARG A 110 10.42 11.39 4.09
N ALA A 111 9.60 12.23 4.74
CA ALA A 111 9.89 12.72 6.08
C ALA A 111 10.11 11.57 7.07
N ALA A 112 9.21 10.59 7.09
CA ALA A 112 9.34 9.41 7.95
C ALA A 112 10.60 8.59 7.64
N SER A 113 10.94 8.38 6.36
CA SER A 113 12.13 7.64 5.95
C SER A 113 13.45 8.31 6.34
N TYR A 114 13.44 9.63 6.50
CA TYR A 114 14.59 10.43 6.95
C TYR A 114 14.60 10.65 8.47
N GLY A 115 13.58 10.18 9.18
CA GLY A 115 13.48 10.40 10.64
C GLY A 115 13.14 11.84 11.02
N ILE A 116 12.63 12.66 10.09
CA ILE A 116 12.21 14.04 10.36
C ILE A 116 10.70 14.13 10.58
N PRO A 117 10.21 15.07 11.42
CA PRO A 117 8.81 15.10 11.83
C PRO A 117 7.85 15.58 10.73
N PHE A 118 8.33 16.36 9.75
CA PHE A 118 7.54 16.90 8.65
C PHE A 118 8.42 17.24 7.44
N MET A 119 7.79 17.44 6.29
CA MET A 119 8.44 17.91 5.06
C MET A 119 7.78 19.21 4.60
N PRO A 120 8.54 20.33 4.40
CA PRO A 120 7.98 21.51 3.76
C PRO A 120 7.73 21.25 2.28
N VAL A 121 6.58 21.71 1.77
CA VAL A 121 6.16 21.55 0.37
C VAL A 121 5.61 22.86 -0.20
N ARG A 122 5.92 23.14 -1.46
CA ARG A 122 5.44 24.35 -2.16
C ARG A 122 4.10 24.17 -2.86
N GLY A 123 3.74 22.94 -3.21
CA GLY A 123 2.64 22.62 -4.11
C GLY A 123 1.24 22.92 -3.59
N LEU A 124 1.07 23.27 -2.31
CA LEU A 124 -0.24 23.50 -1.70
C LEU A 124 -0.62 24.96 -1.49
N LYS A 125 0.11 25.91 -2.07
CA LYS A 125 -0.11 27.36 -1.86
C LYS A 125 -1.55 27.80 -2.16
N VAL A 126 -2.16 27.22 -3.19
CA VAL A 126 -3.50 27.58 -3.69
C VAL A 126 -4.51 26.45 -3.49
N SER A 127 -4.17 25.46 -2.65
CA SER A 127 -5.02 24.29 -2.42
C SER A 127 -5.75 24.40 -1.07
N ASP A 128 -7.03 24.06 -1.08
CA ASP A 128 -7.84 23.96 0.13
C ASP A 128 -7.52 22.71 0.98
N LEU A 129 -6.72 21.76 0.50
CA LEU A 129 -6.25 20.59 1.26
C LEU A 129 -5.67 20.98 2.62
N ARG A 130 -4.98 22.12 2.70
CA ARG A 130 -4.43 22.67 3.96
C ARG A 130 -5.48 22.98 5.03
N ARG A 131 -6.75 23.12 4.63
CA ARG A 131 -7.86 23.48 5.54
C ARG A 131 -8.69 22.27 5.95
N VAL A 132 -8.66 21.21 5.16
CA VAL A 132 -9.52 20.03 5.34
C VAL A 132 -8.77 18.80 5.89
N ASN A 133 -7.46 18.94 6.10
CA ASN A 133 -6.62 17.83 6.56
C ASN A 133 -5.65 18.32 7.65
N ASP A 134 -5.73 17.73 8.84
CA ASP A 134 -4.92 18.08 10.02
C ASP A 134 -3.43 17.69 9.88
N TYR A 135 -3.05 17.01 8.81
CA TYR A 135 -1.65 16.65 8.51
C TYR A 135 -0.86 17.81 7.89
N PHE A 136 -1.50 18.94 7.66
CA PHE A 136 -0.85 20.13 7.12
C PHE A 136 -0.79 21.25 8.15
N ALA A 137 0.33 21.95 8.16
CA ALA A 137 0.54 23.16 8.93
C ALA A 137 1.30 24.21 8.09
N ASP A 138 1.31 25.45 8.52
CA ASP A 138 2.16 26.47 7.92
C ASP A 138 3.54 26.48 8.57
N VAL A 139 4.59 26.64 7.76
CA VAL A 139 5.96 26.84 8.19
C VAL A 139 6.61 27.97 7.39
N THR A 140 7.40 28.80 8.06
CA THR A 140 8.17 29.85 7.40
C THR A 140 9.53 29.31 6.99
N ASP A 141 9.88 29.44 5.73
CA ASP A 141 11.23 29.18 5.23
C ASP A 141 12.19 30.19 5.87
N PRO A 142 13.17 29.73 6.68
CA PRO A 142 14.07 30.65 7.40
C PRO A 142 15.03 31.39 6.48
N PHE A 143 15.20 30.98 5.24
CA PHE A 143 16.14 31.61 4.29
C PHE A 143 15.47 32.65 3.41
N THR A 144 14.20 32.49 3.06
CA THR A 144 13.49 33.36 2.12
C THR A 144 12.34 34.14 2.77
N GLY A 145 11.90 33.74 3.97
CA GLY A 145 10.71 34.30 4.62
C GLY A 145 9.39 33.83 4.01
N GLU A 146 9.43 32.91 3.03
CA GLU A 146 8.24 32.40 2.35
C GLU A 146 7.44 31.45 3.29
N THR A 147 6.11 31.64 3.31
CA THR A 147 5.23 30.66 4.00
C THR A 147 4.99 29.46 3.09
N LEU A 148 5.34 28.29 3.59
CA LEU A 148 5.18 26.99 2.93
C LEU A 148 4.17 26.13 3.70
N ALA A 149 3.59 25.13 3.04
CA ALA A 149 2.89 24.06 3.74
C ALA A 149 3.91 23.04 4.30
N ALA A 150 3.74 22.64 5.54
CA ALA A 150 4.43 21.49 6.14
C ALA A 150 3.48 20.29 6.10
N VAL A 151 3.99 19.15 5.66
CA VAL A 151 3.27 17.86 5.68
C VAL A 151 3.85 17.02 6.80
N GLN A 152 3.01 16.60 7.76
CA GLN A 152 3.43 15.73 8.85
C GLN A 152 3.93 14.38 8.32
N ALA A 153 4.98 13.84 8.93
CA ALA A 153 5.49 12.51 8.60
C ALA A 153 4.43 11.42 8.87
N ILE A 154 4.27 10.49 7.93
CA ILE A 154 3.45 9.29 8.10
C ILE A 154 4.40 8.10 8.17
N ARG A 155 4.44 7.43 9.32
CA ARG A 155 5.27 6.26 9.56
C ARG A 155 4.40 5.02 9.74
N PRO A 156 4.18 4.21 8.69
CA PRO A 156 3.40 2.99 8.82
C PRO A 156 4.02 1.99 9.80
N ASP A 157 3.17 1.24 10.51
CA ASP A 157 3.61 0.10 11.33
C ASP A 157 4.12 -1.01 10.41
N PHE A 158 3.42 -1.24 9.31
CA PHE A 158 3.81 -2.17 8.26
C PHE A 158 3.72 -1.54 6.87
N ALA A 159 4.73 -1.78 6.05
CA ALA A 159 4.61 -1.72 4.59
C ALA A 159 4.32 -3.13 4.08
N ILE A 160 3.28 -3.29 3.29
CA ILE A 160 2.99 -4.55 2.60
C ILE A 160 3.22 -4.34 1.11
N VAL A 161 4.17 -5.06 0.54
CA VAL A 161 4.56 -4.93 -0.87
C VAL A 161 4.53 -6.27 -1.57
N HIS A 162 4.24 -6.24 -2.87
CA HIS A 162 4.36 -7.41 -3.73
C HIS A 162 5.56 -7.24 -4.65
N ALA A 163 6.49 -8.18 -4.63
CA ALA A 163 7.72 -8.15 -5.42
C ALA A 163 7.74 -9.29 -6.46
N GLN A 164 8.46 -9.10 -7.55
CA GLN A 164 8.69 -10.19 -8.51
C GLN A 164 9.63 -11.25 -7.93
N THR A 165 10.67 -10.84 -7.21
CA THR A 165 11.67 -11.76 -6.66
C THR A 165 12.01 -11.40 -5.22
N ALA A 166 12.05 -12.40 -4.35
CA ALA A 166 12.57 -12.27 -2.99
C ALA A 166 13.43 -13.50 -2.61
N ASP A 167 14.25 -13.37 -1.57
CA ASP A 167 14.89 -14.52 -0.92
C ASP A 167 14.26 -14.80 0.46
N ALA A 168 14.57 -15.97 1.00
CA ALA A 168 14.05 -16.37 2.31
C ALA A 168 14.55 -15.50 3.48
N ASN A 169 15.61 -14.71 3.28
CA ASN A 169 16.16 -13.81 4.28
C ASN A 169 15.44 -12.45 4.31
N GLY A 170 14.70 -12.11 3.25
CA GLY A 170 13.93 -10.88 3.16
C GLY A 170 14.51 -9.80 2.27
N ASN A 171 15.48 -10.14 1.40
CA ASN A 171 15.84 -9.27 0.30
C ASN A 171 14.79 -9.40 -0.81
N ALA A 172 14.43 -8.29 -1.45
CA ALA A 172 13.52 -8.31 -2.58
C ALA A 172 13.90 -7.28 -3.63
N CYS A 173 13.55 -7.56 -4.89
CA CYS A 173 13.70 -6.62 -5.99
C CYS A 173 12.48 -6.56 -6.88
N PHE A 174 12.35 -5.44 -7.57
CA PHE A 174 11.26 -5.15 -8.47
C PHE A 174 11.74 -5.16 -9.92
N GLU A 175 10.88 -5.62 -10.81
CA GLU A 175 11.02 -5.48 -12.26
C GLU A 175 10.05 -4.39 -12.74
N GLY A 176 10.51 -3.52 -13.64
CA GLY A 176 9.74 -2.36 -14.08
C GLY A 176 9.67 -1.25 -13.02
N PRO A 177 8.64 -0.40 -13.04
CA PRO A 177 8.54 0.73 -12.12
C PRO A 177 8.39 0.30 -10.65
N PRO A 178 9.27 0.73 -9.75
CA PRO A 178 9.16 0.39 -8.32
C PRO A 178 8.09 1.22 -7.59
N TYR A 179 7.55 2.24 -8.25
CA TYR A 179 6.62 3.21 -7.65
C TYR A 179 7.16 3.77 -6.33
N GLU A 180 6.33 3.83 -5.29
CA GLU A 180 6.73 4.27 -3.95
C GLU A 180 7.17 3.14 -3.03
N ASP A 181 7.26 1.89 -3.50
CA ASP A 181 7.47 0.71 -2.65
C ASP A 181 8.79 0.77 -1.86
N VAL A 182 9.87 1.24 -2.49
CA VAL A 182 11.17 1.42 -1.82
C VAL A 182 11.08 2.52 -0.76
N LEU A 183 10.42 3.63 -1.06
CA LEU A 183 10.22 4.72 -0.12
C LEU A 183 9.32 4.30 1.04
N LEU A 184 8.21 3.63 0.74
CA LEU A 184 7.27 3.11 1.70
C LEU A 184 7.94 2.12 2.67
N SER A 185 8.76 1.21 2.13
CA SER A 185 9.54 0.25 2.93
C SER A 185 10.52 0.93 3.89
N ARG A 186 11.12 2.04 3.47
CA ARG A 186 12.03 2.85 4.33
C ARG A 186 11.29 3.69 5.36
N ALA A 187 10.07 4.08 5.08
CA ALA A 187 9.24 4.87 5.98
C ALA A 187 8.59 4.02 7.09
N ALA A 188 8.28 2.77 6.79
CA ALA A 188 7.60 1.86 7.71
C ALA A 188 8.54 1.33 8.82
N LYS A 189 7.94 0.88 9.93
CA LYS A 189 8.68 0.20 11.00
C LYS A 189 9.14 -1.19 10.57
N ARG A 190 8.33 -1.91 9.79
CA ARG A 190 8.57 -3.27 9.29
C ARG A 190 7.95 -3.47 7.92
N VAL A 191 8.49 -4.43 7.16
CA VAL A 191 8.00 -4.76 5.81
C VAL A 191 7.52 -6.21 5.77
N ILE A 192 6.37 -6.45 5.17
CA ILE A 192 5.87 -7.76 4.76
C ILE A 192 5.98 -7.81 3.23
N ILE A 193 6.67 -8.84 2.73
CA ILE A 193 6.86 -9.04 1.30
C ILE A 193 6.08 -10.28 0.86
N THR A 194 5.18 -10.11 -0.11
CA THR A 194 4.68 -11.21 -0.93
C THR A 194 5.47 -11.24 -2.24
N ALA A 195 5.81 -12.40 -2.76
CA ALA A 195 6.66 -12.50 -3.95
C ALA A 195 6.19 -13.57 -4.93
N GLU A 196 6.34 -13.28 -6.22
CA GLU A 196 6.08 -14.21 -7.32
C GLU A 196 7.05 -15.39 -7.30
N ARG A 197 8.32 -15.10 -6.94
CA ARG A 197 9.41 -16.07 -6.95
C ARG A 197 10.31 -15.93 -5.73
N ILE A 198 10.65 -17.07 -5.11
CA ILE A 198 11.67 -17.13 -4.06
C ILE A 198 12.96 -17.70 -4.65
N VAL A 199 14.05 -16.97 -4.50
CA VAL A 199 15.39 -17.37 -4.95
C VAL A 199 16.21 -17.93 -3.81
N GLY A 200 17.22 -18.75 -4.17
CA GLY A 200 18.12 -19.35 -3.19
C GLY A 200 19.06 -18.36 -2.50
N ASP A 201 19.65 -18.78 -1.40
CA ASP A 201 20.63 -18.01 -0.66
C ASP A 201 21.82 -17.59 -1.55
N GLY A 202 22.23 -16.34 -1.40
CA GLY A 202 23.35 -15.77 -2.17
C GLY A 202 22.98 -15.25 -3.56
N TRP A 203 21.76 -15.44 -4.03
CA TRP A 203 21.35 -14.97 -5.36
C TRP A 203 21.58 -13.45 -5.53
N PHE A 204 21.17 -12.63 -4.58
CA PHE A 204 21.39 -11.17 -4.60
C PHE A 204 22.85 -10.76 -4.52
N SER A 205 23.73 -11.61 -3.99
CA SER A 205 25.17 -11.37 -3.95
C SER A 205 25.85 -11.74 -5.25
N ALA A 206 25.36 -12.78 -5.93
CA ALA A 206 25.93 -13.31 -7.18
C ALA A 206 25.32 -12.64 -8.43
N SER A 207 24.09 -12.13 -8.33
CA SER A 207 23.36 -11.48 -9.42
C SER A 207 23.85 -10.05 -9.64
N GLU A 208 23.70 -9.56 -10.87
CA GLU A 208 23.82 -8.13 -11.18
C GLU A 208 22.67 -7.32 -10.57
N GLN A 209 21.51 -7.95 -10.39
CA GLN A 209 20.34 -7.33 -9.79
C GLN A 209 20.51 -7.24 -8.27
N LYS A 210 20.44 -6.02 -7.75
CA LYS A 210 20.55 -5.74 -6.32
C LYS A 210 19.17 -5.72 -5.65
N ALA A 211 19.16 -5.91 -4.34
CA ALA A 211 17.93 -5.79 -3.58
C ALA A 211 17.50 -4.32 -3.47
N ASP A 212 16.27 -4.02 -3.89
CA ASP A 212 15.60 -2.74 -3.66
C ASP A 212 15.17 -2.60 -2.20
N ILE A 213 14.73 -3.73 -1.61
CA ILE A 213 14.39 -3.86 -0.19
C ILE A 213 15.41 -4.81 0.44
N PRO A 214 16.30 -4.34 1.32
CA PRO A 214 17.26 -5.18 2.01
C PRO A 214 16.60 -5.92 3.19
N HIS A 215 17.11 -7.11 3.48
CA HIS A 215 16.58 -8.06 4.45
C HIS A 215 16.33 -7.48 5.85
N PHE A 216 17.12 -6.51 6.31
CA PHE A 216 16.99 -5.98 7.67
C PHE A 216 15.70 -5.16 7.90
N MET A 217 15.02 -4.70 6.84
CA MET A 217 13.72 -4.02 6.92
C MET A 217 12.55 -5.01 7.01
N THR A 218 12.76 -6.25 6.56
CA THR A 218 11.70 -7.24 6.34
C THR A 218 11.39 -8.03 7.60
N ALA A 219 10.12 -8.12 7.94
CA ALA A 219 9.60 -8.95 9.03
C ALA A 219 9.20 -10.36 8.55
N ALA A 220 8.57 -10.44 7.37
CA ALA A 220 8.06 -11.68 6.80
C ALA A 220 8.16 -11.68 5.28
N VAL A 221 8.38 -12.86 4.71
CA VAL A 221 8.39 -13.13 3.27
C VAL A 221 7.40 -14.26 2.99
N VAL A 222 6.57 -14.08 1.96
CA VAL A 222 5.59 -15.09 1.55
C VAL A 222 5.74 -15.38 0.07
N HIS A 223 5.83 -16.63 -0.31
CA HIS A 223 5.76 -17.06 -1.70
C HIS A 223 4.30 -17.10 -2.13
N VAL A 224 3.89 -16.16 -2.97
CA VAL A 224 2.51 -16.07 -3.48
C VAL A 224 2.56 -15.80 -4.98
N PRO A 225 2.67 -16.82 -5.81
CA PRO A 225 2.52 -16.66 -7.26
C PRO A 225 1.18 -15.99 -7.58
N ARG A 226 1.19 -15.02 -8.51
CA ARG A 226 0.03 -14.19 -8.83
C ARG A 226 -0.53 -13.37 -7.64
N GLY A 227 0.32 -13.03 -6.68
CA GLY A 227 -0.09 -12.33 -5.45
C GLY A 227 -0.63 -10.90 -5.65
N ALA A 228 -0.40 -10.28 -6.81
CA ALA A 228 -1.06 -9.03 -7.19
C ALA A 228 -2.42 -9.25 -7.90
N SER A 229 -2.76 -10.48 -8.31
CA SER A 229 -4.03 -10.75 -9.03
C SER A 229 -5.25 -10.34 -8.19
N PRO A 230 -6.27 -9.73 -8.84
CA PRO A 230 -6.48 -9.52 -10.27
C PRO A 230 -5.79 -8.31 -10.88
N CYS A 231 -5.01 -7.55 -10.11
CA CYS A 231 -4.16 -6.49 -10.63
C CYS A 231 -2.99 -7.07 -11.44
N ALA A 232 -2.30 -6.23 -12.21
CA ALA A 232 -1.13 -6.62 -12.99
C ALA A 232 0.11 -6.85 -12.13
N CYS A 233 1.04 -7.64 -12.64
CA CYS A 233 2.42 -7.68 -12.18
C CYS A 233 3.35 -7.63 -13.41
N TYR A 234 4.07 -6.53 -13.58
CA TYR A 234 4.92 -6.30 -14.75
C TYR A 234 5.88 -7.48 -14.98
N GLY A 235 5.96 -7.93 -16.23
CA GLY A 235 6.77 -9.07 -16.63
C GLY A 235 6.16 -10.45 -16.34
N TYR A 236 5.04 -10.51 -15.60
CA TYR A 236 4.39 -11.77 -15.20
C TYR A 236 2.98 -11.91 -15.74
N TYR A 237 2.13 -10.92 -15.55
CA TYR A 237 0.73 -10.96 -16.04
C TYR A 237 0.09 -9.57 -16.08
N GLU A 238 -0.85 -9.43 -17.00
CA GLU A 238 -1.71 -8.25 -17.15
C GLU A 238 -2.89 -8.29 -16.15
N PRO A 239 -3.62 -7.16 -15.98
CA PRO A 239 -4.81 -7.14 -15.15
C PRO A 239 -5.86 -8.14 -15.65
N ASN A 240 -6.51 -8.85 -14.76
CA ASN A 240 -7.61 -9.75 -15.10
C ASN A 240 -8.93 -8.98 -15.16
N ASP A 241 -9.34 -8.55 -16.35
CA ASP A 241 -10.54 -7.74 -16.58
C ASP A 241 -11.81 -8.42 -16.02
N SER A 242 -11.98 -9.72 -16.26
CA SER A 242 -13.15 -10.47 -15.77
C SER A 242 -13.26 -10.42 -14.25
N LEU A 243 -12.15 -10.66 -13.56
CA LEU A 243 -12.11 -10.67 -12.10
C LEU A 243 -12.24 -9.27 -11.49
N ILE A 244 -11.71 -8.25 -12.16
CA ILE A 244 -11.91 -6.85 -11.72
C ILE A 244 -13.38 -6.48 -11.85
N ARG A 245 -14.05 -6.82 -12.97
CA ARG A 245 -15.48 -6.56 -13.15
C ARG A 245 -16.36 -7.36 -12.19
N GLU A 246 -16.01 -8.61 -11.91
CA GLU A 246 -16.67 -9.42 -10.88
C GLU A 246 -16.57 -8.73 -9.50
N PHE A 247 -15.38 -8.31 -9.10
CA PHE A 247 -15.21 -7.53 -7.88
C PHE A 247 -16.03 -6.24 -7.90
N LEU A 248 -16.02 -5.50 -8.99
CA LEU A 248 -16.79 -4.27 -9.15
C LEU A 248 -18.32 -4.47 -9.08
N ALA A 249 -18.83 -5.66 -9.25
CA ALA A 249 -20.23 -6.00 -9.09
C ALA A 249 -20.63 -6.37 -7.66
N LEU A 250 -19.66 -6.59 -6.75
CA LEU A 250 -19.95 -6.93 -5.36
C LEU A 250 -20.61 -5.75 -4.64
N ASP A 251 -21.61 -6.01 -3.82
CA ASP A 251 -22.41 -5.00 -3.10
C ASP A 251 -22.38 -5.13 -1.58
N SER A 252 -21.81 -6.24 -1.07
CA SER A 252 -21.81 -6.56 0.34
C SER A 252 -20.47 -7.16 0.80
N ARG A 253 -20.26 -7.12 2.12
CA ARG A 253 -19.11 -7.75 2.75
C ARG A 253 -19.14 -9.28 2.60
N GLU A 254 -20.34 -9.86 2.67
CA GLU A 254 -20.57 -11.29 2.52
C GLU A 254 -20.16 -11.75 1.12
N ALA A 255 -20.63 -11.06 0.08
CA ALA A 255 -20.23 -11.32 -1.30
C ALA A 255 -18.72 -11.16 -1.52
N LEU A 256 -18.09 -10.18 -0.85
CA LEU A 256 -16.63 -10.03 -0.87
C LEU A 256 -15.92 -11.22 -0.20
N LEU A 257 -16.42 -11.71 0.93
CA LEU A 257 -15.83 -12.87 1.60
C LEU A 257 -15.93 -14.13 0.75
N ASP A 258 -17.05 -14.35 0.06
CA ASP A 258 -17.21 -15.47 -0.88
C ASP A 258 -16.23 -15.35 -2.06
N PHE A 259 -16.13 -14.15 -2.63
CA PHE A 259 -15.16 -13.85 -3.68
C PHE A 259 -13.71 -14.10 -3.25
N VAL A 260 -13.37 -13.74 -2.03
CA VAL A 260 -12.04 -13.94 -1.45
C VAL A 260 -11.80 -15.40 -1.09
N GLN A 261 -12.81 -16.13 -0.55
CA GLN A 261 -12.70 -17.56 -0.18
C GLN A 261 -12.58 -18.49 -1.40
N GLY A 262 -13.26 -18.17 -2.49
CA GLY A 262 -13.15 -18.87 -3.75
C GLY A 262 -11.74 -18.84 -4.36
N ARG A 263 -10.86 -18.00 -3.82
CA ARG A 263 -9.46 -17.79 -4.21
C ARG A 263 -8.50 -18.28 -3.14
N LYS A 264 -8.78 -19.45 -2.56
CA LYS A 264 -7.77 -20.14 -1.75
C LYS A 264 -6.51 -20.31 -2.60
N GLU A 265 -5.35 -20.06 -1.95
CA GLU A 265 -4.01 -20.05 -2.55
C GLU A 265 -3.86 -20.95 -3.78
N PRO A 266 -3.20 -20.47 -4.86
CA PRO A 266 -2.85 -21.30 -5.99
C PRO A 266 -1.89 -22.42 -5.61
#